data_077b213a93b440659fff8f38934f257c
#
_entry.id   077b213a93b440659fff8f38934f257c
#
_cell.length_a   1.000
_cell.length_b   1.000
_cell.length_c   1.000
_cell.angle_alpha   90.00
_cell.angle_beta   90.00
_cell.angle_gamma   90.00
#
_symmetry.space_group_name_H-M   'P 1'
#
loop_
_entity.id
_entity.type
_entity.pdbx_description
1 polymer ?
#
loop_
_entity_poly.entity_id
_entity_poly.type
_entity_poly.pdbx_seq_one_letter_code
_entity_poly.pdbx_strand_id
1 'polypeptide(L)'
;ALRSIVYEREARQMSSAAARQAIENAGLTVNDIRMVVVTSCTGFMMPSLTAHLINDLDLPTSTVQLPIAQLGCVAGAAAINRANDFAKLDARNHVLIVSLEFSSLCYQPNDTKLHAFISAALFGDAVSACVLRADDQAAGFKIHSTNSFFLPKSEHYIKYDVKDTGFHFTLDKAVMNSIKDVAPIMEKLNYDTFEQNCAQNDFFIFHTGGRKILDELVVQLDLASNRVSQSRSSLSEAGNIASVVVFDVL
;
A
#
# COMPACT_ATOMS: atom_id res chain seq x y z
N ALA A 1 12.08 -17.09 -14.64
CA ALA A 1 13.00 -17.62 -13.62
C ALA A 1 13.89 -16.53 -13.01
N LEU A 2 14.67 -15.76 -13.80
CA LEU A 2 15.61 -14.77 -13.27
C LEU A 2 14.91 -13.66 -12.43
N ARG A 3 13.79 -13.13 -12.90
CA ARG A 3 13.03 -12.08 -12.20
C ARG A 3 12.56 -12.53 -10.81
N SER A 4 12.13 -13.78 -10.66
CA SER A 4 11.71 -14.33 -9.36
C SER A 4 12.88 -14.47 -8.39
N ILE A 5 14.06 -14.84 -8.88
CA ILE A 5 15.28 -14.94 -8.07
C ILE A 5 15.70 -13.54 -7.57
N VAL A 6 15.66 -12.54 -8.47
CA VAL A 6 15.96 -11.15 -8.09
C VAL A 6 14.93 -10.65 -7.09
N TYR A 7 13.64 -10.88 -7.36
CA TYR A 7 12.56 -10.47 -6.46
C TYR A 7 12.77 -11.04 -5.04
N GLU A 8 13.01 -12.34 -4.91
CA GLU A 8 13.21 -12.98 -3.61
C GLU A 8 14.40 -12.39 -2.86
N ARG A 9 15.54 -12.24 -3.54
CA ARG A 9 16.76 -11.68 -2.93
C ARG A 9 16.53 -10.26 -2.42
N GLU A 10 16.07 -9.36 -3.29
CA GLU A 10 15.89 -7.94 -2.97
C GLU A 10 14.76 -7.74 -1.96
N ALA A 11 13.66 -8.49 -2.09
CA ALA A 11 12.54 -8.43 -1.15
C ALA A 11 13.00 -8.76 0.28
N ARG A 12 13.77 -9.83 0.47
CA ARG A 12 14.29 -10.20 1.79
C ARG A 12 15.24 -9.16 2.34
N GLN A 13 16.23 -8.73 1.54
CA GLN A 13 17.26 -7.80 1.99
C GLN A 13 16.68 -6.44 2.36
N MET A 14 15.91 -5.83 1.46
CA MET A 14 15.38 -4.47 1.66
C MET A 14 14.28 -4.44 2.72
N SER A 15 13.41 -5.45 2.75
CA SER A 15 12.35 -5.53 3.76
C SER A 15 12.89 -5.76 5.16
N SER A 16 13.92 -6.59 5.31
CA SER A 16 14.57 -6.81 6.62
C SER A 16 15.22 -5.53 7.14
N ALA A 17 15.86 -4.75 6.26
CA ALA A 17 16.46 -3.47 6.64
C ALA A 17 15.39 -2.45 7.07
N ALA A 18 14.34 -2.27 6.26
CA ALA A 18 13.23 -1.37 6.57
C ALA A 18 12.49 -1.77 7.87
N ALA A 19 12.27 -3.07 8.06
CA ALA A 19 11.61 -3.60 9.25
C ALA A 19 12.41 -3.35 10.54
N ARG A 20 13.74 -3.58 10.52
CA ARG A 20 14.61 -3.28 11.68
C ARG A 20 14.52 -1.81 12.06
N GLN A 21 14.60 -0.92 11.07
CA GLN A 21 14.51 0.52 11.31
C GLN A 21 13.12 0.92 11.86
N ALA A 22 12.05 0.35 11.34
CA ALA A 22 10.69 0.63 11.83
C ALA A 22 10.49 0.19 13.29
N ILE A 23 11.01 -0.98 13.67
CA ILE A 23 10.97 -1.49 15.04
C ILE A 23 11.77 -0.58 15.97
N GLU A 24 12.98 -0.19 15.56
CA GLU A 24 13.85 0.72 16.31
C GLU A 24 13.20 2.10 16.49
N ASN A 25 12.66 2.70 15.42
CA ASN A 25 11.96 3.98 15.46
C ASN A 25 10.73 3.95 16.39
N ALA A 26 10.07 2.79 16.52
CA ALA A 26 8.96 2.59 17.43
C ALA A 26 9.41 2.44 18.91
N GLY A 27 10.71 2.41 19.19
CA GLY A 27 11.27 2.15 20.52
C GLY A 27 11.02 0.72 21.01
N LEU A 28 10.86 -0.23 20.09
CA LEU A 28 10.55 -1.64 20.36
C LEU A 28 11.74 -2.55 20.04
N THR A 29 11.61 -3.79 20.43
CA THR A 29 12.50 -4.89 20.05
C THR A 29 11.76 -5.89 19.16
N VAL A 30 12.51 -6.76 18.49
CA VAL A 30 11.91 -7.84 17.68
C VAL A 30 11.00 -8.74 18.51
N ASN A 31 11.27 -8.91 19.81
CA ASN A 31 10.47 -9.72 20.72
C ASN A 31 9.09 -9.12 21.04
N ASP A 32 8.86 -7.87 20.71
CA ASP A 32 7.59 -7.19 20.94
C ASP A 32 6.60 -7.40 19.80
N ILE A 33 7.07 -7.84 18.62
CA ILE A 33 6.24 -8.02 17.43
C ILE A 33 5.39 -9.29 17.55
N ARG A 34 4.07 -9.13 17.41
CA ARG A 34 3.10 -10.22 17.52
C ARG A 34 2.48 -10.62 16.17
N MET A 35 2.49 -9.73 15.19
CA MET A 35 2.05 -10.02 13.84
C MET A 35 2.97 -9.33 12.84
N VAL A 36 3.23 -10.01 11.72
CA VAL A 36 3.85 -9.41 10.54
C VAL A 36 2.86 -9.46 9.38
N VAL A 37 2.57 -8.29 8.80
CA VAL A 37 1.77 -8.13 7.59
C VAL A 37 2.70 -7.74 6.46
N VAL A 38 2.61 -8.44 5.33
CA VAL A 38 3.40 -8.11 4.13
C VAL A 38 2.46 -7.88 2.96
N THR A 39 2.65 -6.78 2.24
CA THR A 39 1.94 -6.50 0.98
C THR A 39 2.90 -6.48 -0.19
N SER A 40 2.56 -7.18 -1.25
CA SER A 40 3.21 -7.10 -2.57
C SER A 40 2.33 -7.72 -3.64
N CYS A 41 2.32 -7.13 -4.84
CA CYS A 41 1.67 -7.70 -6.01
C CYS A 41 2.60 -7.84 -7.22
N THR A 42 3.86 -7.43 -7.10
CA THR A 42 4.83 -7.40 -8.21
C THR A 42 5.74 -8.62 -8.28
N GLY A 43 5.58 -9.55 -7.35
CA GLY A 43 6.31 -10.81 -7.34
C GLY A 43 5.57 -11.91 -6.59
N PHE A 44 6.09 -13.11 -6.70
CA PHE A 44 5.56 -14.29 -6.00
C PHE A 44 6.70 -15.08 -5.38
N MET A 45 6.50 -15.50 -4.15
CA MET A 45 7.39 -16.43 -3.43
C MET A 45 6.60 -17.35 -2.51
N MET A 46 7.11 -18.57 -2.34
CA MET A 46 6.57 -19.58 -1.44
C MET A 46 7.75 -20.31 -0.75
N PRO A 47 7.91 -20.23 0.57
CA PRO A 47 7.08 -19.51 1.55
C PRO A 47 6.98 -18.01 1.29
N SER A 48 5.94 -17.35 1.86
CA SER A 48 5.79 -15.92 1.72
C SER A 48 6.90 -15.15 2.45
N LEU A 49 7.10 -13.89 2.08
CA LEU A 49 8.08 -13.02 2.73
C LEU A 49 7.87 -12.89 4.24
N THR A 50 6.65 -13.08 4.75
CA THR A 50 6.37 -13.10 6.20
C THR A 50 7.18 -14.17 6.92
N ALA A 51 7.28 -15.37 6.35
CA ALA A 51 8.09 -16.46 6.92
C ALA A 51 9.59 -16.15 6.88
N HIS A 52 10.05 -15.53 5.79
CA HIS A 52 11.45 -15.11 5.70
C HIS A 52 11.78 -14.01 6.72
N LEU A 53 10.90 -13.01 6.90
CA LEU A 53 11.12 -11.94 7.87
C LEU A 53 11.15 -12.46 9.31
N ILE A 54 10.33 -13.46 9.67
CA ILE A 54 10.41 -14.09 10.99
C ILE A 54 11.80 -14.65 11.25
N ASN A 55 12.37 -15.35 10.26
CA ASN A 55 13.72 -15.92 10.39
C ASN A 55 14.82 -14.85 10.31
N ASP A 56 14.73 -13.94 9.34
CA ASP A 56 15.79 -12.95 9.05
C ASP A 56 15.91 -11.88 10.17
N LEU A 57 14.83 -11.69 10.94
CA LEU A 57 14.77 -10.73 12.05
C LEU A 57 14.80 -11.39 13.43
N ASP A 58 14.78 -12.71 13.50
CA ASP A 58 14.63 -13.47 14.76
C ASP A 58 13.36 -13.07 15.53
N LEU A 59 12.22 -12.91 14.83
CA LEU A 59 10.94 -12.65 15.47
C LEU A 59 10.48 -13.88 16.29
N PRO A 60 9.63 -13.68 17.32
CA PRO A 60 9.08 -14.81 18.08
C PRO A 60 8.41 -15.84 17.16
N THR A 61 8.61 -17.12 17.45
CA THR A 61 8.00 -18.22 16.67
C THR A 61 6.47 -18.24 16.73
N SER A 62 5.88 -17.52 17.67
CA SER A 62 4.43 -17.30 17.80
C SER A 62 3.90 -16.12 16.97
N THR A 63 4.76 -15.41 16.24
CA THR A 63 4.36 -14.26 15.42
C THR A 63 3.36 -14.69 14.34
N VAL A 64 2.19 -14.05 14.32
CA VAL A 64 1.14 -14.28 13.33
C VAL A 64 1.57 -13.75 11.97
N GLN A 65 1.31 -14.51 10.91
CA GLN A 65 1.68 -14.15 9.54
C GLN A 65 0.43 -13.75 8.74
N LEU A 66 0.48 -12.61 8.07
CA LEU A 66 -0.59 -12.15 7.17
C LEU A 66 0.01 -11.64 5.85
N PRO A 67 0.22 -12.51 4.85
CA PRO A 67 0.58 -12.05 3.50
C PRO A 67 -0.66 -11.55 2.75
N ILE A 68 -0.55 -10.38 2.10
CA ILE A 68 -1.58 -9.77 1.26
C ILE A 68 -1.00 -9.62 -0.15
N ALA A 69 -1.30 -10.57 -1.04
CA ALA A 69 -0.61 -10.68 -2.33
C ALA A 69 -1.38 -10.11 -3.53
N GLN A 70 -2.72 -10.12 -3.55
CA GLN A 70 -3.52 -9.83 -4.76
C GLN A 70 -4.43 -8.61 -4.61
N LEU A 71 -4.23 -7.74 -3.64
CA LEU A 71 -5.02 -6.52 -3.49
C LEU A 71 -4.44 -5.32 -4.26
N GLY A 72 -3.29 -5.47 -4.91
CA GLY A 72 -2.67 -4.39 -5.69
C GLY A 72 -2.45 -3.13 -4.86
N CYS A 73 -2.72 -1.99 -5.47
CA CYS A 73 -2.45 -0.67 -4.86
C CYS A 73 -3.20 -0.40 -3.54
N VAL A 74 -4.33 -1.06 -3.29
CA VAL A 74 -5.10 -0.88 -2.04
C VAL A 74 -4.53 -1.69 -0.87
N ALA A 75 -3.57 -2.59 -1.14
CA ALA A 75 -3.05 -3.52 -0.14
C ALA A 75 -2.42 -2.81 1.07
N GLY A 76 -1.74 -1.66 0.88
CA GLY A 76 -1.15 -0.89 1.97
C GLY A 76 -2.21 -0.40 2.97
N ALA A 77 -3.30 0.20 2.49
CA ALA A 77 -4.42 0.62 3.33
C ALA A 77 -5.13 -0.58 3.98
N ALA A 78 -5.29 -1.67 3.24
CA ALA A 78 -5.87 -2.91 3.78
C ALA A 78 -4.99 -3.52 4.89
N ALA A 79 -3.67 -3.44 4.76
CA ALA A 79 -2.72 -3.86 5.80
C ALA A 79 -2.89 -3.04 7.08
N ILE A 80 -3.03 -1.71 6.97
CA ILE A 80 -3.30 -0.84 8.10
C ILE A 80 -4.61 -1.25 8.79
N ASN A 81 -5.69 -1.49 8.03
CA ASN A 81 -6.97 -1.93 8.58
C ASN A 81 -6.84 -3.26 9.35
N ARG A 82 -6.18 -4.26 8.76
CA ARG A 82 -6.00 -5.57 9.44
C ARG A 82 -5.07 -5.48 10.65
N ALA A 83 -4.01 -4.68 10.57
CA ALA A 83 -3.13 -4.43 11.70
C ALA A 83 -3.87 -3.74 12.85
N ASN A 84 -4.72 -2.76 12.56
CA ASN A 84 -5.54 -2.07 13.54
C ASN A 84 -6.56 -3.00 14.22
N ASP A 85 -7.20 -3.89 13.45
CA ASP A 85 -8.12 -4.88 14.01
C ASP A 85 -7.40 -5.82 15.00
N PHE A 86 -6.19 -6.28 14.63
CA PHE A 86 -5.40 -7.16 15.49
C PHE A 86 -4.83 -6.43 16.73
N ALA A 87 -4.32 -5.22 16.56
CA ALA A 87 -3.74 -4.43 17.65
C ALA A 87 -4.78 -4.13 18.74
N LYS A 88 -6.04 -3.88 18.38
CA LYS A 88 -7.13 -3.60 19.33
C LYS A 88 -7.53 -4.79 20.22
N LEU A 89 -7.13 -6.00 19.88
CA LEU A 89 -7.44 -7.19 20.69
C LEU A 89 -6.66 -7.24 22.01
N ASP A 90 -5.43 -6.71 22.01
CA ASP A 90 -4.57 -6.67 23.22
C ASP A 90 -3.54 -5.55 23.01
N ALA A 91 -3.31 -4.72 24.03
CA ALA A 91 -2.34 -3.62 23.98
C ALA A 91 -0.89 -4.07 23.69
N ARG A 92 -0.57 -5.35 23.92
CA ARG A 92 0.73 -5.95 23.57
C ARG A 92 0.84 -6.40 22.11
N ASN A 93 -0.22 -6.29 21.34
CA ASN A 93 -0.24 -6.69 19.93
C ASN A 93 0.41 -5.62 19.06
N HIS A 94 1.74 -5.57 19.04
CA HIS A 94 2.46 -4.73 18.08
C HIS A 94 2.53 -5.44 16.72
N VAL A 95 2.15 -4.74 15.67
CA VAL A 95 2.08 -5.26 14.30
C VAL A 95 3.13 -4.58 13.45
N LEU A 96 4.03 -5.37 12.89
CA LEU A 96 4.96 -4.92 11.86
C LEU A 96 4.26 -5.03 10.50
N ILE A 97 4.13 -3.92 9.79
CA ILE A 97 3.65 -3.87 8.41
C ILE A 97 4.85 -3.62 7.52
N VAL A 98 5.01 -4.43 6.48
CA VAL A 98 6.01 -4.25 5.43
C VAL A 98 5.29 -4.22 4.09
N SER A 99 5.47 -3.16 3.35
CA SER A 99 4.91 -3.00 2.00
C SER A 99 6.05 -2.88 1.00
N LEU A 100 6.01 -3.68 -0.06
CA LEU A 100 7.05 -3.66 -1.09
C LEU A 100 6.49 -3.89 -2.48
N GLU A 101 7.00 -3.11 -3.44
CA GLU A 101 6.67 -3.28 -4.85
C GLU A 101 7.93 -3.08 -5.71
N PHE A 102 8.19 -4.03 -6.60
CA PHE A 102 9.27 -3.98 -7.58
C PHE A 102 8.67 -4.00 -8.98
N SER A 103 8.05 -2.90 -9.36
CA SER A 103 7.35 -2.74 -10.63
C SER A 103 8.30 -2.88 -11.83
N SER A 104 9.59 -2.55 -11.66
CA SER A 104 10.62 -2.75 -12.68
C SER A 104 10.76 -4.23 -13.08
N LEU A 105 10.50 -5.16 -12.18
CA LEU A 105 10.53 -6.59 -12.48
C LEU A 105 9.31 -7.07 -13.29
N CYS A 106 8.26 -6.25 -13.37
CA CYS A 106 7.08 -6.51 -14.20
C CYS A 106 7.20 -5.93 -15.61
N TYR A 107 8.24 -5.13 -15.90
CA TYR A 107 8.47 -4.51 -17.19
C TYR A 107 8.54 -5.54 -18.33
N GLN A 108 7.83 -5.27 -19.43
CA GLN A 108 7.73 -6.12 -20.62
C GLN A 108 8.37 -5.41 -21.82
N PRO A 109 9.66 -5.65 -22.13
CA PRO A 109 10.39 -4.89 -23.15
C PRO A 109 9.83 -5.08 -24.58
N ASN A 110 9.13 -6.18 -24.82
CA ASN A 110 8.55 -6.50 -26.15
C ASN A 110 7.08 -6.08 -26.27
N ASP A 111 6.47 -5.50 -25.23
CA ASP A 111 5.10 -4.99 -25.32
C ASP A 111 5.12 -3.54 -25.78
N THR A 112 4.72 -3.32 -27.05
CA THR A 112 4.69 -1.99 -27.69
C THR A 112 3.36 -1.26 -27.55
N LYS A 113 2.44 -1.77 -26.75
CA LYS A 113 1.14 -1.14 -26.52
C LYS A 113 1.27 0.09 -25.64
N LEU A 114 0.39 1.07 -25.85
CA LEU A 114 0.40 2.34 -25.13
C LEU A 114 0.38 2.14 -23.58
N HIS A 115 -0.42 1.19 -23.09
CA HIS A 115 -0.49 0.93 -21.65
C HIS A 115 0.81 0.40 -21.08
N ALA A 116 1.61 -0.34 -21.85
CA ALA A 116 2.93 -0.82 -21.41
C ALA A 116 3.93 0.35 -21.26
N PHE A 117 3.90 1.31 -22.20
CA PHE A 117 4.71 2.53 -22.08
C PHE A 117 4.29 3.40 -20.89
N ILE A 118 2.97 3.58 -20.70
CA ILE A 118 2.45 4.34 -19.56
C ILE A 118 2.88 3.67 -18.25
N SER A 119 2.76 2.36 -18.15
CA SER A 119 3.18 1.62 -16.95
C SER A 119 4.67 1.75 -16.69
N ALA A 120 5.50 1.59 -17.72
CA ALA A 120 6.96 1.71 -17.60
C ALA A 120 7.42 3.12 -17.16
N ALA A 121 6.65 4.15 -17.52
CA ALA A 121 6.97 5.54 -17.16
C ALA A 121 6.37 5.99 -15.82
N LEU A 122 5.33 5.29 -15.34
CA LEU A 122 4.55 5.70 -14.17
C LEU A 122 4.96 4.96 -12.90
N PHE A 123 5.21 3.64 -13.00
CA PHE A 123 5.45 2.83 -11.81
C PHE A 123 6.90 2.88 -11.34
N GLY A 124 7.07 3.01 -10.01
CA GLY A 124 8.37 2.95 -9.32
C GLY A 124 8.52 1.70 -8.45
N ASP A 125 9.73 1.49 -7.96
CA ASP A 125 10.08 0.44 -6.99
C ASP A 125 10.20 1.09 -5.62
N ALA A 126 9.65 0.44 -4.59
CA ALA A 126 9.75 0.90 -3.22
C ALA A 126 9.58 -0.21 -2.20
N VAL A 127 10.15 0.00 -1.02
CA VAL A 127 9.92 -0.79 0.19
C VAL A 127 9.72 0.16 1.35
N SER A 128 8.70 -0.08 2.16
CA SER A 128 8.44 0.66 3.39
C SER A 128 8.05 -0.29 4.51
N ALA A 129 8.30 0.13 5.75
CA ALA A 129 7.84 -0.59 6.93
C ALA A 129 7.38 0.38 8.01
N CYS A 130 6.38 -0.01 8.77
CA CYS A 130 5.95 0.70 9.97
C CYS A 130 5.48 -0.26 11.05
N VAL A 131 5.42 0.22 12.28
CA VAL A 131 4.81 -0.51 13.39
C VAL A 131 3.51 0.16 13.78
N LEU A 132 2.46 -0.64 13.91
CA LEU A 132 1.15 -0.22 14.42
C LEU A 132 0.92 -0.86 15.79
N ARG A 133 0.45 -0.07 16.76
CA ARG A 133 0.15 -0.52 18.12
C ARG A 133 -1.08 0.19 18.70
N ALA A 134 -1.77 -0.47 19.63
CA ALA A 134 -2.87 0.12 20.40
C ALA A 134 -2.32 0.83 21.65
N ASP A 135 -1.76 2.03 21.48
CA ASP A 135 -1.18 2.83 22.53
C ASP A 135 -1.47 4.31 22.28
N ASP A 136 -2.35 4.88 23.09
CA ASP A 136 -2.76 6.29 22.96
C ASP A 136 -1.63 7.30 23.26
N GLN A 137 -0.52 6.85 23.86
CA GLN A 137 0.65 7.69 24.15
C GLN A 137 1.75 7.55 23.09
N ALA A 138 1.57 6.66 22.09
CA ALA A 138 2.53 6.51 21.04
C ALA A 138 2.60 7.76 20.15
N ALA A 139 3.83 8.16 19.81
CA ALA A 139 4.02 9.15 18.76
C ALA A 139 3.58 8.60 17.40
N GLY A 140 2.93 9.42 16.57
CA GLY A 140 2.49 9.04 15.23
C GLY A 140 1.04 9.38 14.94
N PHE A 141 0.50 8.78 13.91
CA PHE A 141 -0.88 8.98 13.49
C PHE A 141 -1.83 8.05 14.25
N LYS A 142 -2.92 8.60 14.77
CA LYS A 142 -3.96 7.83 15.43
C LYS A 142 -5.03 7.42 14.43
N ILE A 143 -5.34 6.12 14.38
CA ILE A 143 -6.42 5.58 13.54
C ILE A 143 -7.73 5.64 14.33
N HIS A 144 -8.64 6.51 13.93
CA HIS A 144 -9.96 6.65 14.54
C HIS A 144 -10.94 5.59 14.02
N SER A 145 -10.99 5.38 12.71
CA SER A 145 -11.86 4.39 12.08
C SER A 145 -11.21 3.75 10.87
N THR A 146 -11.72 2.59 10.49
CA THR A 146 -11.32 1.87 9.28
C THR A 146 -12.58 1.48 8.51
N ASN A 147 -12.56 1.72 7.20
CA ASN A 147 -13.65 1.38 6.30
C ASN A 147 -13.11 0.69 5.06
N SER A 148 -13.95 -0.09 4.39
CA SER A 148 -13.65 -0.69 3.09
C SER A 148 -14.87 -0.59 2.21
N PHE A 149 -14.66 -0.23 0.96
CA PHE A 149 -15.68 -0.22 -0.07
C PHE A 149 -15.20 -0.96 -1.30
N PHE A 150 -16.04 -1.81 -1.86
CA PHE A 150 -15.79 -2.50 -3.11
C PHE A 150 -16.72 -1.94 -4.20
N LEU A 151 -16.15 -1.44 -5.29
CA LEU A 151 -16.92 -0.98 -6.44
C LEU A 151 -17.32 -2.22 -7.29
N PRO A 152 -18.61 -2.57 -7.36
CA PRO A 152 -19.05 -3.75 -8.10
C PRO A 152 -18.75 -3.63 -9.59
N LYS A 153 -18.42 -4.75 -10.24
CA LYS A 153 -18.19 -4.87 -11.71
C LYS A 153 -17.02 -4.02 -12.23
N SER A 154 -16.03 -3.73 -11.39
CA SER A 154 -14.84 -2.92 -11.73
C SER A 154 -13.56 -3.74 -11.90
N GLU A 155 -13.60 -5.06 -11.79
CA GLU A 155 -12.46 -5.98 -11.84
C GLU A 155 -11.65 -5.90 -13.14
N HIS A 156 -12.24 -5.39 -14.20
CA HIS A 156 -11.58 -5.23 -15.50
C HIS A 156 -10.80 -3.92 -15.65
N TYR A 157 -10.95 -2.97 -14.71
CA TYR A 157 -10.29 -1.65 -14.81
C TYR A 157 -8.77 -1.74 -14.67
N ILE A 158 -8.31 -2.55 -13.72
CA ILE A 158 -6.89 -2.74 -13.44
C ILE A 158 -6.65 -4.22 -13.16
N LYS A 159 -5.77 -4.86 -13.92
CA LYS A 159 -5.45 -6.28 -13.71
C LYS A 159 -4.05 -6.64 -14.18
N TYR A 160 -3.55 -7.75 -13.67
CA TYR A 160 -2.44 -8.47 -14.26
C TYR A 160 -2.93 -9.70 -15.03
N ASP A 161 -2.44 -9.86 -16.26
CA ASP A 161 -2.49 -11.12 -16.99
C ASP A 161 -1.15 -11.84 -16.77
N VAL A 162 -1.18 -13.06 -16.20
CA VAL A 162 0.03 -13.87 -16.00
C VAL A 162 0.28 -14.70 -17.26
N LYS A 163 1.46 -14.51 -17.87
CA LYS A 163 1.90 -15.19 -19.09
C LYS A 163 3.30 -15.81 -18.88
N ASP A 164 3.78 -16.53 -19.88
CA ASP A 164 5.13 -17.15 -19.85
C ASP A 164 6.24 -16.13 -19.62
N THR A 165 6.05 -14.87 -20.02
CA THR A 165 7.00 -13.76 -19.83
C THR A 165 6.84 -13.04 -18.49
N GLY A 166 5.85 -13.41 -17.67
CA GLY A 166 5.58 -12.84 -16.35
C GLY A 166 4.27 -12.06 -16.28
N PHE A 167 4.22 -11.08 -15.40
CA PHE A 167 3.04 -10.24 -15.19
C PHE A 167 2.91 -9.18 -16.27
N HIS A 168 1.73 -9.11 -16.90
CA HIS A 168 1.38 -8.10 -17.89
C HIS A 168 0.29 -7.20 -17.34
N PHE A 169 0.63 -5.96 -17.05
CA PHE A 169 -0.28 -4.96 -16.52
C PHE A 169 -1.26 -4.49 -17.61
N THR A 170 -2.54 -4.43 -17.26
CA THR A 170 -3.59 -3.86 -18.10
C THR A 170 -4.34 -2.79 -17.32
N LEU A 171 -4.48 -1.62 -17.94
CA LEU A 171 -5.20 -0.47 -17.41
C LEU A 171 -6.29 -0.05 -18.40
N ASP A 172 -7.55 -0.13 -17.97
CA ASP A 172 -8.66 0.42 -18.74
C ASP A 172 -8.80 1.93 -18.45
N LYS A 173 -9.01 2.72 -19.51
CA LYS A 173 -9.25 4.17 -19.38
C LYS A 173 -10.50 4.48 -18.56
N ALA A 174 -11.45 3.57 -18.50
CA ALA A 174 -12.69 3.70 -17.72
C ALA A 174 -12.43 3.80 -16.20
N VAL A 175 -11.24 3.43 -15.70
CA VAL A 175 -10.86 3.62 -14.31
C VAL A 175 -11.06 5.07 -13.84
N MET A 176 -10.90 6.05 -14.74
CA MET A 176 -11.15 7.46 -14.42
C MET A 176 -12.60 7.74 -14.03
N ASN A 177 -13.56 6.99 -14.58
CA ASN A 177 -14.98 7.16 -14.28
C ASN A 177 -15.28 6.70 -12.84
N SER A 178 -14.52 5.73 -12.31
CA SER A 178 -14.74 5.21 -10.97
C SER A 178 -14.60 6.29 -9.88
N ILE A 179 -13.84 7.35 -10.13
CA ILE A 179 -13.69 8.46 -9.17
C ILE A 179 -15.04 9.12 -8.88
N LYS A 180 -15.86 9.34 -9.92
CA LYS A 180 -17.20 9.94 -9.78
C LYS A 180 -18.16 9.04 -9.00
N ASP A 181 -18.00 7.73 -9.11
CA ASP A 181 -18.82 6.76 -8.40
C ASP A 181 -18.39 6.62 -6.93
N VAL A 182 -17.08 6.77 -6.65
CA VAL A 182 -16.51 6.56 -5.33
C VAL A 182 -16.49 7.84 -4.48
N ALA A 183 -16.33 9.03 -5.08
CA ALA A 183 -16.25 10.29 -4.35
C ALA A 183 -17.47 10.56 -3.42
N PRO A 184 -18.74 10.33 -3.85
CA PRO A 184 -19.88 10.48 -2.95
C PRO A 184 -19.86 9.51 -1.77
N ILE A 185 -19.27 8.33 -1.95
CA ILE A 185 -19.14 7.32 -0.89
C ILE A 185 -18.05 7.75 0.11
N MET A 186 -16.95 8.30 -0.38
CA MET A 186 -15.91 8.88 0.47
C MET A 186 -16.45 10.03 1.30
N GLU A 187 -17.22 10.93 0.67
CA GLU A 187 -17.87 12.04 1.36
C GLU A 187 -18.80 11.56 2.48
N LYS A 188 -19.64 10.55 2.16
CA LYS A 188 -20.52 9.95 3.15
C LYS A 188 -19.75 9.30 4.30
N LEU A 189 -18.72 8.50 4.02
CA LEU A 189 -17.91 7.85 5.05
C LEU A 189 -17.19 8.86 5.94
N ASN A 190 -16.69 9.95 5.36
CA ASN A 190 -16.07 11.04 6.09
C ASN A 190 -17.08 11.70 7.02
N TYR A 191 -18.28 12.03 6.50
CA TYR A 191 -19.34 12.66 7.27
C TYR A 191 -19.85 11.75 8.41
N ASP A 192 -20.06 10.47 8.14
CA ASP A 192 -20.48 9.49 9.15
C ASP A 192 -19.45 9.31 10.28
N THR A 193 -18.15 9.60 10.00
CA THR A 193 -17.07 9.44 10.97
C THR A 193 -16.78 10.71 11.76
N PHE A 194 -16.82 11.87 11.11
CA PHE A 194 -16.31 13.13 11.66
C PHE A 194 -17.37 14.25 11.71
N GLU A 195 -18.57 14.00 11.23
CA GLU A 195 -19.67 14.99 11.11
C GLU A 195 -19.27 16.24 10.31
N GLN A 196 -18.33 16.09 9.36
CA GLN A 196 -17.84 17.17 8.49
C GLN A 196 -17.62 16.67 7.05
N ASN A 197 -17.63 17.59 6.09
CA ASN A 197 -17.37 17.30 4.70
C ASN A 197 -15.86 17.07 4.46
N CYS A 198 -15.50 16.35 3.41
CA CYS A 198 -14.11 16.12 3.01
C CYS A 198 -13.32 17.43 2.86
N ALA A 199 -13.91 18.48 2.29
CA ALA A 199 -13.28 19.78 2.13
C ALA A 199 -12.78 20.42 3.44
N GLN A 200 -13.31 20.00 4.58
CA GLN A 200 -12.94 20.51 5.91
C GLN A 200 -11.75 19.77 6.54
N ASN A 201 -11.33 18.62 5.97
CA ASN A 201 -10.18 17.89 6.47
C ASN A 201 -8.87 18.65 6.16
N ASP A 202 -7.87 18.52 7.04
CA ASP A 202 -6.62 19.25 6.92
C ASP A 202 -5.74 18.75 5.78
N PHE A 203 -5.73 17.44 5.50
CA PHE A 203 -4.96 16.82 4.42
C PHE A 203 -5.56 15.46 4.03
N PHE A 204 -5.12 14.95 2.90
CA PHE A 204 -5.46 13.62 2.40
C PHE A 204 -4.21 12.85 1.98
N ILE A 205 -4.24 11.56 2.27
CA ILE A 205 -3.28 10.59 1.76
C ILE A 205 -3.99 9.78 0.69
N PHE A 206 -3.89 10.22 -0.56
CA PHE A 206 -4.45 9.50 -1.69
C PHE A 206 -3.40 8.60 -2.34
N HIS A 207 -3.85 7.46 -2.85
CA HIS A 207 -3.05 6.64 -3.72
C HIS A 207 -2.63 7.43 -4.98
N THR A 208 -1.34 7.40 -5.31
CA THR A 208 -0.75 8.14 -6.43
C THR A 208 -0.87 7.39 -7.75
N GLY A 209 -2.10 7.00 -8.12
CA GLY A 209 -2.39 6.24 -9.35
C GLY A 209 -2.10 6.99 -10.65
N GLY A 210 -1.88 8.32 -10.56
CA GLY A 210 -1.52 9.20 -11.64
C GLY A 210 -2.07 10.61 -11.43
N ARG A 211 -1.45 11.60 -12.08
CA ARG A 211 -1.80 13.01 -11.92
C ARG A 211 -3.28 13.30 -12.14
N LYS A 212 -3.86 12.74 -13.22
CA LYS A 212 -5.28 12.97 -13.56
C LYS A 212 -6.25 12.42 -12.50
N ILE A 213 -5.88 11.31 -11.84
CA ILE A 213 -6.68 10.71 -10.76
C ILE A 213 -6.71 11.67 -9.58
N LEU A 214 -5.55 12.22 -9.17
CA LEU A 214 -5.48 13.20 -8.08
C LEU A 214 -6.22 14.50 -8.44
N ASP A 215 -6.13 14.97 -9.69
CA ASP A 215 -6.86 16.16 -10.15
C ASP A 215 -8.38 15.93 -10.09
N GLU A 216 -8.87 14.76 -10.51
CA GLU A 216 -10.29 14.42 -10.46
C GLU A 216 -10.81 14.27 -9.02
N LEU A 217 -10.02 13.67 -8.11
CA LEU A 217 -10.37 13.60 -6.68
C LEU A 217 -10.51 14.99 -6.05
N VAL A 218 -9.60 15.91 -6.36
CA VAL A 218 -9.65 17.30 -5.91
C VAL A 218 -10.96 17.97 -6.35
N VAL A 219 -11.35 17.76 -7.62
CA VAL A 219 -12.59 18.33 -8.18
C VAL A 219 -13.83 17.70 -7.55
N GLN A 220 -13.88 16.37 -7.48
CA GLN A 220 -15.08 15.65 -7.02
C GLN A 220 -15.35 15.80 -5.52
N LEU A 221 -14.32 16.03 -4.71
CA LEU A 221 -14.42 16.23 -3.25
C LEU A 221 -14.32 17.71 -2.84
N ASP A 222 -14.30 18.64 -3.81
CA ASP A 222 -14.19 20.11 -3.60
C ASP A 222 -13.01 20.50 -2.68
N LEU A 223 -11.84 19.89 -2.94
CA LEU A 223 -10.66 20.09 -2.10
C LEU A 223 -9.83 21.30 -2.54
N ALA A 224 -9.27 22.02 -1.59
CA ALA A 224 -8.18 22.95 -1.88
C ALA A 224 -6.94 22.16 -2.34
N SER A 225 -6.25 22.63 -3.39
CA SER A 225 -5.14 21.92 -4.05
C SER A 225 -3.99 21.55 -3.11
N ASN A 226 -3.76 22.32 -2.04
CA ASN A 226 -2.73 22.05 -1.05
C ASN A 226 -3.08 20.85 -0.12
N ARG A 227 -4.33 20.43 -0.05
CA ARG A 227 -4.77 19.28 0.78
C ARG A 227 -4.26 17.94 0.28
N VAL A 228 -3.77 17.88 -0.94
CA VAL A 228 -3.20 16.67 -1.59
C VAL A 228 -1.73 16.86 -1.97
N SER A 229 -1.04 17.85 -1.38
CA SER A 229 0.34 18.18 -1.75
C SER A 229 1.31 17.03 -1.50
N GLN A 230 1.17 16.29 -0.40
CA GLN A 230 2.02 15.15 -0.06
C GLN A 230 1.86 14.03 -1.09
N SER A 231 0.64 13.68 -1.47
CA SER A 231 0.39 12.68 -2.52
C SER A 231 0.96 13.12 -3.88
N ARG A 232 0.93 14.43 -4.20
CA ARG A 232 1.56 14.96 -5.42
C ARG A 232 3.08 14.92 -5.36
N SER A 233 3.68 15.19 -4.19
CA SER A 233 5.13 15.08 -3.98
C SER A 233 5.60 13.65 -4.19
N SER A 234 4.97 12.69 -3.50
CA SER A 234 5.24 11.26 -3.66
C SER A 234 5.14 10.83 -5.13
N LEU A 235 4.08 11.22 -5.85
CA LEU A 235 3.94 10.92 -7.28
C LEU A 235 5.07 11.51 -8.12
N SER A 236 5.51 12.73 -7.80
CA SER A 236 6.58 13.43 -8.54
C SER A 236 7.94 12.81 -8.31
N GLU A 237 8.22 12.36 -7.11
CA GLU A 237 9.52 11.87 -6.65
C GLU A 237 9.70 10.37 -6.91
N ALA A 238 8.67 9.58 -6.63
CA ALA A 238 8.72 8.11 -6.65
C ALA A 238 7.84 7.47 -7.73
N GLY A 239 6.95 8.23 -8.37
CA GLY A 239 5.95 7.68 -9.28
C GLY A 239 4.83 6.93 -8.55
N ASN A 240 4.20 6.00 -9.23
CA ASN A 240 3.21 5.11 -8.62
C ASN A 240 3.93 3.90 -8.02
N ILE A 241 4.17 3.92 -6.73
CA ILE A 241 4.78 2.82 -5.96
C ILE A 241 3.73 1.87 -5.36
N ALA A 242 2.57 1.78 -6.01
CA ALA A 242 1.48 0.84 -5.73
C ALA A 242 1.07 0.76 -4.25
N SER A 243 1.20 -0.40 -3.59
CA SER A 243 0.78 -0.58 -2.19
C SER A 243 1.62 0.21 -1.17
N VAL A 244 2.80 0.67 -1.56
CA VAL A 244 3.73 1.41 -0.69
C VAL A 244 3.33 2.87 -0.51
N VAL A 245 2.55 3.44 -1.45
CA VAL A 245 2.19 4.88 -1.49
C VAL A 245 1.69 5.41 -0.16
N VAL A 246 0.80 4.68 0.52
CA VAL A 246 0.21 5.17 1.77
C VAL A 246 1.26 5.41 2.86
N PHE A 247 2.33 4.65 2.86
CA PHE A 247 3.43 4.78 3.83
C PHE A 247 4.46 5.83 3.42
N ASP A 248 4.59 6.10 2.12
CA ASP A 248 5.49 7.14 1.59
C ASP A 248 4.91 8.54 1.78
N VAL A 249 3.58 8.66 1.72
CA VAL A 249 2.87 9.93 1.90
C VAL A 249 2.68 10.28 3.38
N LEU A 250 2.66 9.29 4.29
CA LEU A 250 2.62 9.48 5.75
C LEU A 250 3.89 10.11 6.29
#